data_26b9fce04a3012c810cc83151767180e
#
_entry.id   26b9fce04a3012c810cc83151767180e
#
_cell.length_a   1.000
_cell.length_b   1.000
_cell.length_c   1.000
_cell.angle_alpha   90.00
_cell.angle_beta   90.00
_cell.angle_gamma   90.00
#
_symmetry.space_group_name_H-M   'P 1'
#
loop_
_entity.id
_entity.type
_entity.pdbx_description
1 polymer ?
#
loop_
_entity_poly.entity_id
_entity_poly.type
_entity_poly.pdbx_seq_one_letter_code
_entity_poly.pdbx_strand_id
1 'polypeptide(L)'
;MSNASFARPRALAVRSKSQSAALNQRATTTTRASSRRSVLARATPNDALRKSQAMEAIDACVTSSDLGFGEKYEGKVRDTYVDGDKMVAVTTDRQSAFDRHLAYIPFKGAVLNQTSQWWFKQTEHIVPNAVVATPDPNVTVMRRCEVFPIEFVVRGYLTGSTSTSLWTHYKNGGRNYCGNELNDGMVKNQKLPANIVTPTTKEKEHDRPISLADIVKEGWMKQEDLDYCVAKTLEVFAYAQEVAATRGLILVDTKYEFGRDADGTIRLIDEINTPDSSRYWLSDSYAERQAKGMEPDMIDKEFLRLWFAERCDPYKDEVLPEAPADLVAELSSRYVKLYEMITGETFEVPASSTDVNERMRNALKGVL
;
A
#
# COMPACT_ATOMS: atom_id res chain seq x y z
N MET A 1 27.44 63.40 -29.41
CA MET A 1 28.23 64.26 -28.50
C MET A 1 28.67 63.36 -27.35
N SER A 2 29.88 63.10 -27.39
CA SER A 2 31.08 63.08 -26.53
C SER A 2 31.15 61.87 -25.62
N ASN A 3 31.91 60.85 -25.92
CA ASN A 3 33.33 60.51 -25.74
C ASN A 3 33.94 60.84 -24.36
N ALA A 4 34.39 59.71 -23.68
CA ALA A 4 35.69 59.54 -23.01
C ALA A 4 35.64 58.22 -22.21
N SER A 5 36.28 57.16 -22.44
CA SER A 5 37.66 56.67 -22.60
C SER A 5 38.63 57.08 -21.50
N PHE A 6 39.19 56.08 -20.86
CA PHE A 6 40.50 55.90 -20.19
C PHE A 6 40.42 54.90 -19.03
N ALA A 7 41.21 53.92 -18.81
CA ALA A 7 42.50 53.35 -19.24
C ALA A 7 42.95 52.41 -18.07
N ARG A 8 43.50 51.24 -18.41
CA ARG A 8 44.19 50.34 -17.47
C ARG A 8 45.55 50.89 -17.06
N PRO A 9 46.12 50.41 -15.95
CA PRO A 9 47.47 49.88 -16.09
C PRO A 9 47.75 48.53 -15.42
N ARG A 10 48.82 48.01 -15.94
CA ARG A 10 49.53 46.74 -15.83
C ARG A 10 50.16 46.42 -14.47
N ALA A 11 50.22 45.15 -14.17
CA ALA A 11 51.23 44.22 -13.70
C ALA A 11 52.49 44.72 -13.00
N LEU A 12 52.82 43.99 -11.89
CA LEU A 12 54.22 43.62 -11.59
C LEU A 12 54.28 42.26 -10.87
N ALA A 13 55.12 41.38 -11.42
CA ALA A 13 55.47 40.07 -10.88
C ALA A 13 56.72 40.19 -10.00
N VAL A 14 56.74 39.49 -8.88
CA VAL A 14 57.99 39.16 -8.20
C VAL A 14 57.99 37.67 -7.84
N ARG A 15 59.05 37.01 -8.39
CA ARG A 15 59.49 35.67 -8.07
C ARG A 15 60.38 35.72 -6.82
N SER A 16 60.20 34.72 -5.94
CA SER A 16 61.36 34.22 -5.18
C SER A 16 61.22 32.72 -4.93
N LYS A 17 62.30 32.00 -5.16
CA LYS A 17 62.58 30.58 -4.95
C LYS A 17 63.08 30.31 -3.56
N SER A 18 62.75 29.15 -3.00
CA SER A 18 63.65 28.22 -2.26
C SER A 18 62.81 27.04 -1.76
N GLN A 19 62.98 25.85 -2.29
CA GLN A 19 63.86 24.73 -1.97
C GLN A 19 63.51 23.99 -0.66
N SER A 20 63.04 22.77 -0.89
CA SER A 20 63.36 21.47 -0.28
C SER A 20 62.88 21.15 1.12
N ALA A 21 62.08 20.08 1.24
CA ALA A 21 62.49 18.80 1.82
C ALA A 21 61.37 17.76 1.70
N ALA A 22 61.74 16.61 1.17
CA ALA A 22 60.91 15.44 1.05
C ALA A 22 60.69 14.78 2.41
N LEU A 23 59.47 14.35 2.70
CA LEU A 23 59.24 13.22 3.61
C LEU A 23 58.03 12.41 3.08
N ASN A 24 58.38 11.23 2.59
CA ASN A 24 57.47 10.15 2.25
C ASN A 24 56.71 9.72 3.51
N GLN A 25 55.39 9.87 3.49
CA GLN A 25 54.51 9.03 4.27
C GLN A 25 53.40 8.54 3.34
N ARG A 26 53.50 7.27 2.97
CA ARG A 26 52.47 6.47 2.36
C ARG A 26 51.29 6.39 3.35
N ALA A 27 50.27 7.16 3.15
CA ALA A 27 48.95 6.92 3.72
C ALA A 27 48.22 5.97 2.76
N THR A 28 48.21 4.69 3.10
CA THR A 28 47.30 3.70 2.51
C THR A 28 45.87 4.02 2.91
N THR A 29 45.17 4.75 2.08
CA THR A 29 43.74 4.94 2.19
C THR A 29 43.06 3.66 1.73
N THR A 30 42.80 2.76 2.66
CA THR A 30 41.89 1.65 2.45
C THR A 30 40.49 2.22 2.33
N THR A 31 40.05 2.43 1.12
CA THR A 31 38.63 2.66 0.76
C THR A 31 37.86 1.39 1.13
N ARG A 32 37.28 1.37 2.31
CA ARG A 32 36.24 0.42 2.71
C ARG A 32 35.04 0.67 1.84
N ALA A 33 34.95 0.01 0.70
CA ALA A 33 33.73 -0.16 -0.06
C ALA A 33 32.77 -0.96 0.82
N SER A 34 31.89 -0.29 1.55
CA SER A 34 30.74 -0.92 2.20
C SER A 34 29.81 -1.39 1.09
N SER A 35 29.90 -2.68 0.73
CA SER A 35 28.86 -3.33 -0.06
C SER A 35 27.57 -3.33 0.76
N ARG A 36 26.73 -2.33 0.56
CA ARG A 36 25.33 -2.35 0.99
C ARG A 36 24.64 -3.42 0.17
N ARG A 37 24.60 -4.64 0.69
CA ARG A 37 23.82 -5.76 0.14
C ARG A 37 22.35 -5.41 0.34
N SER A 38 21.56 -5.49 -0.72
CA SER A 38 20.12 -5.29 -0.68
C SER A 38 19.47 -6.18 0.39
N VAL A 39 18.55 -5.63 1.16
CA VAL A 39 17.84 -6.31 2.27
C VAL A 39 17.09 -7.56 1.80
N LEU A 40 16.77 -7.68 0.51
CA LEU A 40 16.11 -8.85 -0.09
C LEU A 40 17.08 -9.99 -0.51
N ALA A 41 18.39 -9.79 -0.47
CA ALA A 41 19.34 -10.74 -1.04
C ALA A 41 19.68 -11.93 -0.11
N ARG A 42 19.17 -11.96 1.13
CA ARG A 42 19.25 -13.12 2.04
C ARG A 42 17.99 -13.19 2.89
N ALA A 43 17.27 -14.31 2.79
CA ALA A 43 16.26 -14.65 3.78
C ALA A 43 16.87 -14.55 5.18
N THR A 44 16.24 -13.77 6.05
CA THR A 44 16.66 -13.70 7.45
C THR A 44 16.19 -14.97 8.19
N PRO A 45 16.79 -15.35 9.33
CA PRO A 45 16.24 -16.44 10.14
C PRO A 45 14.75 -16.27 10.43
N ASN A 46 14.29 -15.05 10.61
CA ASN A 46 12.86 -14.73 10.81
C ASN A 46 12.00 -15.02 9.55
N ASP A 47 12.51 -14.77 8.34
CA ASP A 47 11.75 -15.06 7.10
C ASP A 47 11.54 -16.58 6.95
N ALA A 48 12.57 -17.40 7.27
CA ALA A 48 12.45 -18.86 7.25
C ALA A 48 11.46 -19.36 8.32
N LEU A 49 11.48 -18.78 9.51
CA LEU A 49 10.53 -19.12 10.58
C LEU A 49 9.10 -18.79 10.19
N ARG A 50 8.83 -17.58 9.67
CA ARG A 50 7.50 -17.16 9.20
C ARG A 50 6.98 -18.10 8.10
N LYS A 51 7.86 -18.47 7.16
CA LYS A 51 7.49 -19.39 6.08
C LYS A 51 7.16 -20.79 6.61
N SER A 52 7.89 -21.31 7.61
CA SER A 52 7.58 -22.57 8.27
C SER A 52 6.23 -22.52 8.98
N GLN A 53 5.98 -21.46 9.75
CA GLN A 53 4.70 -21.25 10.42
C GLN A 53 3.53 -21.18 9.43
N ALA A 54 3.73 -20.51 8.29
CA ALA A 54 2.72 -20.44 7.24
C ALA A 54 2.46 -21.82 6.60
N MET A 55 3.50 -22.62 6.35
CA MET A 55 3.35 -23.99 5.84
C MET A 55 2.52 -24.87 6.79
N GLU A 56 2.75 -24.77 8.09
CA GLU A 56 2.02 -25.52 9.11
C GLU A 56 0.54 -25.09 9.23
N ALA A 57 0.23 -23.85 8.84
CA ALA A 57 -1.10 -23.25 8.95
C ALA A 57 -1.94 -23.28 7.65
N ILE A 58 -1.46 -23.91 6.57
CA ILE A 58 -2.17 -23.92 5.27
C ILE A 58 -3.59 -24.46 5.43
N ASP A 59 -3.78 -25.56 6.16
CA ASP A 59 -5.07 -26.20 6.36
C ASP A 59 -5.93 -25.49 7.43
N ALA A 60 -5.38 -24.49 8.12
CA ALA A 60 -6.06 -23.72 9.17
C ALA A 60 -6.49 -22.31 8.74
N CYS A 61 -6.50 -22.03 7.42
CA CYS A 61 -6.92 -20.74 6.89
C CYS A 61 -8.38 -20.41 7.23
N VAL A 62 -8.62 -19.13 7.55
CA VAL A 62 -9.98 -18.58 7.71
C VAL A 62 -10.60 -18.39 6.31
N THR A 63 -11.25 -19.42 5.81
CA THR A 63 -11.83 -19.44 4.46
C THR A 63 -13.22 -18.81 4.39
N SER A 64 -13.98 -18.89 5.48
CA SER A 64 -15.31 -18.31 5.67
C SER A 64 -15.56 -18.08 7.14
N SER A 65 -16.60 -17.33 7.47
CA SER A 65 -17.01 -17.12 8.86
C SER A 65 -18.51 -17.38 9.07
N ASP A 66 -18.86 -17.77 10.29
CA ASP A 66 -20.22 -17.84 10.80
C ASP A 66 -20.24 -17.34 12.24
N LEU A 67 -20.75 -16.12 12.44
CA LEU A 67 -20.78 -15.49 13.75
C LEU A 67 -22.11 -15.72 14.50
N GLY A 68 -23.16 -16.20 13.81
CA GLY A 68 -24.51 -16.26 14.38
C GLY A 68 -25.05 -14.86 14.75
N PHE A 69 -24.62 -13.80 14.05
CA PHE A 69 -24.94 -12.41 14.33
C PHE A 69 -25.40 -11.71 13.05
N GLY A 70 -26.51 -10.95 13.11
CA GLY A 70 -26.95 -10.10 12.03
C GLY A 70 -27.15 -10.76 10.66
N GLU A 71 -27.30 -9.94 9.64
CA GLU A 71 -27.34 -10.37 8.24
C GLU A 71 -25.93 -10.44 7.65
N LYS A 72 -25.55 -11.61 7.09
CA LYS A 72 -24.25 -11.84 6.51
C LYS A 72 -24.19 -11.47 5.03
N TYR A 73 -23.15 -10.71 4.66
CA TYR A 73 -22.75 -10.42 3.28
C TYR A 73 -21.34 -10.96 3.05
N GLU A 74 -21.18 -11.87 2.10
CA GLU A 74 -19.89 -12.45 1.77
C GLU A 74 -19.24 -11.68 0.62
N GLY A 75 -18.11 -11.02 0.93
CA GLY A 75 -17.29 -10.32 -0.07
C GLY A 75 -16.12 -11.17 -0.57
N LYS A 76 -15.29 -10.61 -1.47
CA LYS A 76 -14.14 -11.32 -2.06
C LYS A 76 -13.07 -11.71 -1.02
N VAL A 77 -12.89 -10.91 0.02
CA VAL A 77 -11.84 -11.08 1.06
C VAL A 77 -12.37 -10.90 2.48
N ARG A 78 -13.61 -10.41 2.67
CA ARG A 78 -14.24 -10.20 3.97
C ARG A 78 -15.65 -10.73 3.97
N ASP A 79 -16.07 -11.20 5.15
CA ASP A 79 -17.47 -11.42 5.48
C ASP A 79 -17.93 -10.26 6.37
N THR A 80 -19.05 -9.64 6.04
CA THR A 80 -19.60 -8.52 6.79
C THR A 80 -20.96 -8.91 7.37
N TYR A 81 -21.16 -8.59 8.63
CA TYR A 81 -22.41 -8.84 9.36
C TYR A 81 -23.01 -7.52 9.79
N VAL A 82 -24.28 -7.32 9.56
CA VAL A 82 -24.99 -6.08 9.89
C VAL A 82 -26.18 -6.37 10.79
N ASP A 83 -26.26 -5.66 11.92
CA ASP A 83 -27.41 -5.66 12.80
C ASP A 83 -27.62 -4.24 13.37
N GLY A 84 -28.72 -3.60 12.97
CA GLY A 84 -29.05 -2.22 13.35
C GLY A 84 -27.96 -1.24 12.88
N ASP A 85 -27.36 -0.55 13.84
CA ASP A 85 -26.29 0.45 13.65
C ASP A 85 -24.87 -0.13 13.74
N LYS A 86 -24.76 -1.43 14.02
CA LYS A 86 -23.49 -2.15 14.15
C LYS A 86 -23.15 -2.92 12.87
N MET A 87 -21.88 -2.95 12.57
CA MET A 87 -21.30 -3.76 11.52
C MET A 87 -20.11 -4.52 12.07
N VAL A 88 -20.04 -5.82 11.80
CA VAL A 88 -18.89 -6.67 12.14
C VAL A 88 -18.25 -7.15 10.85
N ALA A 89 -16.98 -6.83 10.64
CA ALA A 89 -16.21 -7.29 9.50
C ALA A 89 -15.23 -8.39 9.94
N VAL A 90 -15.26 -9.53 9.26
CA VAL A 90 -14.31 -10.64 9.42
C VAL A 90 -13.40 -10.63 8.19
N THR A 91 -12.13 -10.32 8.38
CA THR A 91 -11.14 -10.41 7.29
C THR A 91 -10.65 -11.84 7.20
N THR A 92 -10.87 -12.46 6.05
CA THR A 92 -10.55 -13.87 5.79
C THR A 92 -9.20 -14.02 5.11
N ASP A 93 -8.72 -15.25 5.02
CA ASP A 93 -7.47 -15.60 4.33
C ASP A 93 -7.64 -15.77 2.81
N ARG A 94 -8.84 -15.44 2.27
CA ARG A 94 -9.10 -15.44 0.83
C ARG A 94 -8.23 -14.42 0.12
N GLN A 95 -7.46 -14.85 -0.87
CA GLN A 95 -6.69 -13.98 -1.74
C GLN A 95 -7.43 -13.79 -3.06
N SER A 96 -7.77 -12.55 -3.36
CA SER A 96 -8.43 -12.17 -4.61
C SER A 96 -7.53 -11.26 -5.45
N ALA A 97 -7.47 -11.56 -6.76
CA ALA A 97 -6.99 -10.65 -7.80
C ALA A 97 -7.67 -11.03 -9.12
N PHE A 98 -7.63 -10.15 -10.13
CA PHE A 98 -8.30 -10.34 -11.43
C PHE A 98 -9.81 -10.62 -11.28
N ASP A 99 -10.43 -10.05 -10.24
CA ASP A 99 -11.83 -10.30 -9.83
C ASP A 99 -12.17 -11.75 -9.49
N ARG A 100 -11.15 -12.58 -9.22
CA ARG A 100 -11.28 -14.02 -8.92
C ARG A 100 -10.57 -14.37 -7.61
N HIS A 101 -11.06 -15.44 -6.96
CA HIS A 101 -10.34 -16.10 -5.88
C HIS A 101 -9.14 -16.86 -6.45
N LEU A 102 -7.95 -16.64 -5.89
CA LEU A 102 -6.70 -17.24 -6.35
C LEU A 102 -6.17 -18.33 -5.41
N ALA A 103 -6.23 -18.10 -4.11
CA ALA A 103 -5.69 -18.99 -3.09
C ALA A 103 -6.19 -18.60 -1.70
N TYR A 104 -5.97 -19.47 -0.71
CA TYR A 104 -6.03 -19.13 0.71
C TYR A 104 -4.62 -18.91 1.24
N ILE A 105 -4.36 -17.75 1.86
CA ILE A 105 -3.03 -17.37 2.35
C ILE A 105 -3.07 -17.34 3.89
N PRO A 106 -2.37 -18.25 4.58
CA PRO A 106 -2.34 -18.30 6.03
C PRO A 106 -2.02 -16.95 6.66
N PHE A 107 -2.73 -16.60 7.72
CA PHE A 107 -2.59 -15.35 8.48
C PHE A 107 -2.94 -14.06 7.72
N LYS A 108 -3.25 -14.13 6.43
CA LYS A 108 -3.55 -12.93 5.63
C LYS A 108 -4.62 -12.07 6.27
N GLY A 109 -5.73 -12.66 6.67
CA GLY A 109 -6.85 -11.93 7.27
C GLY A 109 -6.44 -11.20 8.55
N ALA A 110 -5.71 -11.88 9.42
CA ALA A 110 -5.19 -11.29 10.66
C ALA A 110 -4.19 -10.16 10.39
N VAL A 111 -3.27 -10.35 9.44
CA VAL A 111 -2.30 -9.32 9.04
C VAL A 111 -3.00 -8.08 8.50
N LEU A 112 -3.94 -8.24 7.57
CA LEU A 112 -4.66 -7.11 6.97
C LEU A 112 -5.46 -6.35 8.03
N ASN A 113 -6.22 -7.08 8.85
CA ASN A 113 -7.04 -6.49 9.88
C ASN A 113 -6.19 -5.70 10.88
N GLN A 114 -5.14 -6.31 11.45
CA GLN A 114 -4.29 -5.66 12.44
C GLN A 114 -3.49 -4.50 11.83
N THR A 115 -3.00 -4.62 10.58
CA THR A 115 -2.35 -3.51 9.88
C THR A 115 -3.30 -2.32 9.72
N SER A 116 -4.53 -2.58 9.27
CA SER A 116 -5.55 -1.55 9.12
C SER A 116 -5.90 -0.88 10.46
N GLN A 117 -6.07 -1.66 11.53
CA GLN A 117 -6.35 -1.14 12.86
C GLN A 117 -5.23 -0.25 13.40
N TRP A 118 -3.98 -0.69 13.19
CA TRP A 118 -2.82 0.12 13.56
C TRP A 118 -2.86 1.48 12.82
N TRP A 119 -3.11 1.48 11.53
CA TRP A 119 -3.22 2.71 10.74
C TRP A 119 -4.41 3.59 11.15
N PHE A 120 -5.58 3.03 11.43
CA PHE A 120 -6.72 3.80 11.91
C PHE A 120 -6.39 4.54 13.21
N LYS A 121 -5.66 3.90 14.12
CA LYS A 121 -5.18 4.54 15.35
C LYS A 121 -4.15 5.64 15.06
N GLN A 122 -3.22 5.42 14.12
CA GLN A 122 -2.22 6.43 13.77
C GLN A 122 -2.84 7.66 13.10
N THR A 123 -3.96 7.51 12.39
CA THR A 123 -4.58 8.58 11.58
C THR A 123 -5.84 9.19 12.20
N GLU A 124 -6.24 8.78 13.41
CA GLU A 124 -7.45 9.28 14.08
C GLU A 124 -7.43 10.80 14.34
N HIS A 125 -6.24 11.40 14.47
CA HIS A 125 -6.05 12.84 14.62
C HIS A 125 -6.25 13.63 13.31
N ILE A 126 -6.27 12.95 12.15
CA ILE A 126 -6.47 13.55 10.82
C ILE A 126 -7.94 13.45 10.41
N VAL A 127 -8.53 12.26 10.55
CA VAL A 127 -9.90 11.98 10.13
C VAL A 127 -10.52 10.93 11.05
N PRO A 128 -11.79 11.11 11.49
CA PRO A 128 -12.47 10.08 12.25
C PRO A 128 -12.66 8.81 11.39
N ASN A 129 -12.60 7.65 12.04
CA ASN A 129 -12.85 6.37 11.41
C ASN A 129 -14.08 5.68 12.02
N ALA A 130 -14.54 4.59 11.39
CA ALA A 130 -15.74 3.86 11.82
C ALA A 130 -15.45 2.78 12.87
N VAL A 131 -14.20 2.51 13.23
CA VAL A 131 -13.83 1.42 14.14
C VAL A 131 -14.35 1.69 15.56
N VAL A 132 -14.97 0.68 16.16
CA VAL A 132 -15.45 0.69 17.54
C VAL A 132 -14.57 -0.22 18.39
N ALA A 133 -14.27 -1.42 17.92
CA ALA A 133 -13.45 -2.39 18.63
C ALA A 133 -12.81 -3.41 17.69
N THR A 134 -11.72 -4.05 18.14
CA THR A 134 -11.01 -5.12 17.44
C THR A 134 -10.84 -6.30 18.39
N PRO A 135 -11.91 -7.07 18.63
CA PRO A 135 -11.90 -8.10 19.68
C PRO A 135 -11.10 -9.35 19.32
N ASP A 136 -10.81 -9.56 18.03
CA ASP A 136 -10.06 -10.72 17.52
C ASP A 136 -9.14 -10.27 16.38
N PRO A 137 -8.00 -10.92 16.13
CA PRO A 137 -7.08 -10.58 15.06
C PRO A 137 -7.72 -10.45 13.68
N ASN A 138 -8.79 -11.20 13.41
CA ASN A 138 -9.53 -11.18 12.15
C ASN A 138 -10.79 -10.31 12.18
N VAL A 139 -11.22 -9.80 13.35
CA VAL A 139 -12.55 -9.19 13.53
C VAL A 139 -12.46 -7.73 13.91
N THR A 140 -13.20 -6.90 13.19
CA THR A 140 -13.42 -5.49 13.54
C THR A 140 -14.90 -5.20 13.69
N VAL A 141 -15.28 -4.59 14.80
CA VAL A 141 -16.61 -4.02 15.03
C VAL A 141 -16.57 -2.55 14.61
N MET A 142 -17.51 -2.14 13.78
CA MET A 142 -17.56 -0.80 13.18
C MET A 142 -18.96 -0.19 13.34
N ARG A 143 -19.02 1.14 13.35
CA ARG A 143 -20.26 1.88 13.12
C ARG A 143 -20.72 1.63 11.68
N ARG A 144 -22.02 1.40 11.50
CA ARG A 144 -22.59 1.37 10.18
C ARG A 144 -22.58 2.78 9.58
N CYS A 145 -22.07 2.91 8.35
CA CYS A 145 -22.05 4.16 7.60
C CYS A 145 -22.76 3.98 6.27
N GLU A 146 -23.42 5.04 5.80
CA GLU A 146 -23.84 5.16 4.41
C GLU A 146 -22.59 5.41 3.56
N VAL A 147 -22.22 4.40 2.76
CA VAL A 147 -20.97 4.40 1.98
C VAL A 147 -21.09 5.38 0.80
N PHE A 148 -20.13 6.26 0.62
CA PHE A 148 -20.03 7.03 -0.61
C PHE A 148 -19.61 6.09 -1.77
N PRO A 149 -20.30 6.16 -2.92
CA PRO A 149 -20.09 5.22 -4.03
C PRO A 149 -18.84 5.57 -4.86
N ILE A 150 -17.78 6.03 -4.20
CA ILE A 150 -16.49 6.42 -4.80
C ILE A 150 -15.35 5.80 -4.00
N GLU A 151 -14.40 5.21 -4.69
CA GLU A 151 -13.11 4.83 -4.14
C GLU A 151 -12.09 5.94 -4.40
N PHE A 152 -11.43 6.40 -3.36
CA PHE A 152 -10.42 7.47 -3.44
C PHE A 152 -9.03 6.84 -3.58
N VAL A 153 -8.64 6.54 -4.82
CA VAL A 153 -7.29 6.04 -5.10
C VAL A 153 -6.33 7.21 -5.12
N VAL A 154 -5.34 7.19 -4.24
CA VAL A 154 -4.29 8.22 -4.15
C VAL A 154 -2.95 7.64 -4.58
N ARG A 155 -2.18 8.42 -5.36
CA ARG A 155 -0.93 7.96 -5.98
C ARG A 155 0.19 8.97 -5.79
N GLY A 156 1.35 8.46 -5.37
CA GLY A 156 2.60 9.23 -5.29
C GLY A 156 3.60 8.91 -6.41
N TYR A 157 3.30 7.89 -7.24
CA TYR A 157 4.22 7.37 -8.26
C TYR A 157 3.49 7.00 -9.55
N LEU A 158 4.18 7.16 -10.68
CA LEU A 158 3.71 6.77 -12.01
C LEU A 158 3.95 5.27 -12.24
N THR A 159 3.03 4.41 -11.81
CA THR A 159 3.21 2.95 -11.85
C THR A 159 1.92 2.18 -12.15
N GLY A 160 2.02 0.87 -12.13
CA GLY A 160 0.94 -0.10 -12.33
C GLY A 160 1.05 -0.86 -13.64
N SER A 161 0.39 -2.03 -13.69
CA SER A 161 0.47 -2.98 -14.81
C SER A 161 -0.90 -3.31 -15.43
N THR A 162 -2.01 -2.98 -14.75
CA THR A 162 -3.37 -3.23 -15.26
C THR A 162 -3.77 -2.23 -16.35
N SER A 163 -4.82 -2.54 -17.10
CA SER A 163 -5.35 -1.67 -18.16
C SER A 163 -5.76 -0.29 -17.64
N THR A 164 -6.26 -0.21 -16.41
CA THR A 164 -6.70 1.03 -15.74
C THR A 164 -5.61 1.69 -14.88
N SER A 165 -4.35 1.21 -14.95
CA SER A 165 -3.26 1.82 -14.17
C SER A 165 -2.78 3.13 -14.77
N LEU A 166 -2.26 4.00 -13.91
CA LEU A 166 -1.73 5.30 -14.31
C LEU A 166 -0.59 5.18 -15.34
N TRP A 167 0.33 4.20 -15.13
CA TRP A 167 1.41 3.97 -16.09
C TRP A 167 0.90 3.49 -17.45
N THR A 168 -0.07 2.59 -17.49
CA THR A 168 -0.62 2.10 -18.77
C THR A 168 -1.29 3.23 -19.54
N HIS A 169 -2.05 4.10 -18.87
CA HIS A 169 -2.62 5.30 -19.47
C HIS A 169 -1.52 6.22 -20.03
N TYR A 170 -0.50 6.53 -19.23
CA TYR A 170 0.61 7.39 -19.63
C TYR A 170 1.41 6.82 -20.81
N LYS A 171 1.76 5.53 -20.75
CA LYS A 171 2.49 4.82 -21.81
C LYS A 171 1.75 4.85 -23.16
N ASN A 172 0.42 4.83 -23.12
CA ASN A 172 -0.44 4.90 -24.31
C ASN A 172 -0.68 6.34 -24.81
N GLY A 173 0.06 7.32 -24.30
CA GLY A 173 0.00 8.71 -24.75
C GLY A 173 -0.93 9.61 -23.94
N GLY A 174 -1.66 9.09 -22.95
CA GLY A 174 -2.51 9.89 -22.07
C GLY A 174 -1.67 10.85 -21.19
N ARG A 175 -2.13 12.10 -21.08
CA ARG A 175 -1.50 13.14 -20.25
C ARG A 175 -2.44 13.75 -19.24
N ASN A 176 -3.70 13.40 -19.29
CA ASN A 176 -4.70 13.74 -18.29
C ASN A 176 -5.35 12.46 -17.77
N TYR A 177 -5.28 12.21 -16.47
CA TYR A 177 -5.90 11.04 -15.84
C TYR A 177 -6.75 11.44 -14.65
N CYS A 178 -8.05 11.20 -14.74
CA CYS A 178 -9.04 11.65 -13.73
C CYS A 178 -8.97 13.16 -13.44
N GLY A 179 -8.67 13.99 -14.44
CA GLY A 179 -8.51 15.43 -14.28
C GLY A 179 -7.13 15.90 -13.82
N ASN A 180 -6.19 14.97 -13.58
CA ASN A 180 -4.81 15.31 -13.21
C ASN A 180 -3.93 15.36 -14.46
N GLU A 181 -3.26 16.50 -14.68
CA GLU A 181 -2.28 16.66 -15.75
C GLU A 181 -0.95 15.99 -15.39
N LEU A 182 -0.39 15.27 -16.35
CA LEU A 182 0.86 14.53 -16.21
C LEU A 182 1.94 15.16 -17.10
N ASN A 183 3.11 15.43 -16.54
CA ASN A 183 4.24 16.00 -17.28
C ASN A 183 4.74 15.07 -18.39
N ASP A 184 5.25 15.65 -19.49
CA ASP A 184 5.94 14.90 -20.52
C ASP A 184 7.28 14.33 -20.02
N GLY A 185 7.76 13.26 -20.67
CA GLY A 185 9.08 12.69 -20.42
C GLY A 185 9.22 11.89 -19.12
N MET A 186 8.11 11.63 -18.41
CA MET A 186 8.17 10.78 -17.22
C MET A 186 8.41 9.30 -17.58
N VAL A 187 9.05 8.58 -16.68
CA VAL A 187 9.35 7.15 -16.83
C VAL A 187 8.58 6.31 -15.80
N LYS A 188 8.43 5.02 -16.09
CA LYS A 188 7.76 4.08 -15.18
C LYS A 188 8.40 4.11 -13.80
N ASN A 189 7.56 4.00 -12.77
CA ASN A 189 7.94 4.01 -11.36
C ASN A 189 8.56 5.32 -10.85
N GLN A 190 8.51 6.39 -11.63
CA GLN A 190 8.96 7.72 -11.20
C GLN A 190 8.01 8.33 -10.19
N LYS A 191 8.57 9.00 -9.17
CA LYS A 191 7.80 9.80 -8.22
C LYS A 191 7.07 10.93 -8.94
N LEU A 192 5.79 11.13 -8.63
CA LEU A 192 5.01 12.26 -9.12
C LEU A 192 5.47 13.57 -8.45
N PRO A 193 5.31 14.72 -9.10
CA PRO A 193 5.61 16.02 -8.50
C PRO A 193 4.82 16.32 -7.22
N ALA A 194 3.57 15.81 -7.17
CA ALA A 194 2.68 15.84 -6.01
C ALA A 194 1.86 14.56 -5.97
N ASN A 195 1.31 14.21 -4.80
CA ASN A 195 0.31 13.15 -4.69
C ASN A 195 -0.96 13.58 -5.43
N ILE A 196 -1.54 12.66 -6.20
CA ILE A 196 -2.77 12.90 -6.97
C ILE A 196 -3.86 11.92 -6.54
N VAL A 197 -5.12 12.39 -6.55
CA VAL A 197 -6.29 11.54 -6.34
C VAL A 197 -6.86 11.16 -7.71
N THR A 198 -7.05 9.88 -7.93
CA THR A 198 -7.57 9.29 -9.17
C THR A 198 -8.74 8.37 -8.83
N PRO A 199 -9.93 8.93 -8.57
CA PRO A 199 -11.05 8.17 -8.06
C PRO A 199 -11.57 7.14 -9.04
N THR A 200 -12.25 6.11 -8.50
CA THR A 200 -13.07 5.18 -9.28
C THR A 200 -14.50 5.14 -8.71
N THR A 201 -15.46 4.95 -9.60
CA THR A 201 -16.85 4.68 -9.20
C THR A 201 -16.97 3.26 -8.65
N LYS A 202 -17.95 3.02 -7.76
CA LYS A 202 -18.36 1.67 -7.33
C LYS A 202 -19.58 1.25 -8.15
N GLU A 203 -19.37 0.85 -9.39
CA GLU A 203 -20.42 0.38 -10.27
C GLU A 203 -20.65 -1.12 -10.13
N LYS A 204 -21.86 -1.59 -10.53
CA LYS A 204 -22.22 -3.02 -10.37
C LYS A 204 -21.42 -3.95 -11.28
N GLU A 205 -21.00 -3.48 -12.43
CA GLU A 205 -20.29 -4.30 -13.43
C GLU A 205 -18.78 -4.12 -13.31
N HIS A 206 -18.28 -2.89 -13.48
CA HIS A 206 -16.85 -2.57 -13.38
C HIS A 206 -16.65 -1.15 -12.88
N ASP A 207 -15.73 -1.00 -11.92
CA ASP A 207 -15.29 0.30 -11.45
C ASP A 207 -14.58 1.05 -12.59
N ARG A 208 -14.96 2.29 -12.84
CA ARG A 208 -14.33 3.14 -13.85
C ARG A 208 -13.61 4.32 -13.24
N PRO A 209 -12.43 4.69 -13.78
CA PRO A 209 -11.79 5.95 -13.41
C PRO A 209 -12.70 7.15 -13.74
N ILE A 210 -12.79 8.11 -12.81
CA ILE A 210 -13.65 9.29 -12.95
C ILE A 210 -12.90 10.54 -12.46
N SER A 211 -13.15 11.70 -13.08
CA SER A 211 -12.58 12.96 -12.59
C SER A 211 -13.41 13.51 -11.42
N LEU A 212 -12.77 14.34 -10.57
CA LEU A 212 -13.46 15.01 -9.45
C LEU A 212 -14.64 15.86 -9.96
N ALA A 213 -14.49 16.52 -11.11
CA ALA A 213 -15.55 17.31 -11.72
C ALA A 213 -16.73 16.45 -12.19
N ASP A 214 -16.45 15.28 -12.77
CA ASP A 214 -17.50 14.39 -13.25
C ASP A 214 -18.23 13.68 -12.09
N ILE A 215 -17.57 13.43 -10.94
CA ILE A 215 -18.23 12.91 -9.74
C ILE A 215 -19.42 13.80 -9.33
N VAL A 216 -19.21 15.11 -9.29
CA VAL A 216 -20.27 16.06 -8.93
C VAL A 216 -21.27 16.21 -10.06
N LYS A 217 -20.80 16.35 -11.30
CA LYS A 217 -21.65 16.51 -12.49
C LYS A 217 -22.59 15.33 -12.71
N GLU A 218 -22.14 14.11 -12.46
CA GLU A 218 -22.93 12.89 -12.59
C GLU A 218 -23.77 12.58 -11.33
N GLY A 219 -23.60 13.36 -10.25
CA GLY A 219 -24.40 13.24 -9.03
C GLY A 219 -23.98 12.11 -8.08
N TRP A 220 -22.75 11.61 -8.19
CA TRP A 220 -22.21 10.59 -7.29
C TRP A 220 -22.02 11.09 -5.87
N MET A 221 -21.56 12.33 -5.71
CA MET A 221 -21.35 12.99 -4.42
C MET A 221 -21.66 14.48 -4.52
N LYS A 222 -22.01 15.09 -3.38
CA LYS A 222 -22.06 16.55 -3.25
C LYS A 222 -20.65 17.12 -3.24
N GLN A 223 -20.49 18.35 -3.75
CA GLN A 223 -19.19 19.03 -3.81
C GLN A 223 -18.50 19.12 -2.44
N GLU A 224 -19.24 19.51 -1.39
CA GLU A 224 -18.68 19.67 -0.04
C GLU A 224 -18.15 18.37 0.54
N ASP A 225 -18.85 17.25 0.32
CA ASP A 225 -18.45 15.92 0.77
C ASP A 225 -17.23 15.43 0.00
N LEU A 226 -17.21 15.67 -1.30
CA LEU A 226 -16.08 15.33 -2.17
C LEU A 226 -14.82 16.09 -1.76
N ASP A 227 -14.93 17.41 -1.57
CA ASP A 227 -13.80 18.26 -1.17
C ASP A 227 -13.21 17.80 0.16
N TYR A 228 -14.07 17.48 1.14
CA TYR A 228 -13.64 16.93 2.43
C TYR A 228 -12.90 15.60 2.26
N CYS A 229 -13.48 14.63 1.52
CA CYS A 229 -12.89 13.32 1.32
C CYS A 229 -11.55 13.39 0.58
N VAL A 230 -11.44 14.25 -0.46
CA VAL A 230 -10.20 14.46 -1.20
C VAL A 230 -9.11 15.07 -0.30
N ALA A 231 -9.44 16.10 0.47
CA ALA A 231 -8.49 16.72 1.41
C ALA A 231 -7.98 15.68 2.42
N LYS A 232 -8.91 14.92 3.05
CA LYS A 232 -8.53 13.89 4.03
C LYS A 232 -7.76 12.72 3.42
N THR A 233 -8.07 12.34 2.18
CA THR A 233 -7.30 11.35 1.41
C THR A 233 -5.84 11.77 1.27
N LEU A 234 -5.59 13.02 0.86
CA LEU A 234 -4.24 13.53 0.67
C LEU A 234 -3.48 13.69 2.00
N GLU A 235 -4.14 14.17 3.06
CA GLU A 235 -3.55 14.31 4.40
C GLU A 235 -3.15 12.94 4.99
N VAL A 236 -4.06 11.95 4.97
CA VAL A 236 -3.80 10.60 5.47
C VAL A 236 -2.67 9.93 4.68
N PHE A 237 -2.68 10.07 3.36
CA PHE A 237 -1.66 9.46 2.51
C PHE A 237 -0.28 10.10 2.71
N ALA A 238 -0.19 11.43 2.81
CA ALA A 238 1.07 12.11 3.08
C ALA A 238 1.67 11.69 4.43
N TYR A 239 0.85 11.65 5.47
CA TYR A 239 1.26 11.16 6.79
C TYR A 239 1.73 9.69 6.72
N ALA A 240 0.99 8.83 6.02
CA ALA A 240 1.36 7.43 5.87
C ALA A 240 2.66 7.24 5.07
N GLN A 241 2.94 8.10 4.08
CA GLN A 241 4.22 8.12 3.36
C GLN A 241 5.39 8.49 4.29
N GLU A 242 5.21 9.47 5.17
CA GLU A 242 6.23 9.86 6.15
C GLU A 242 6.53 8.71 7.12
N VAL A 243 5.50 8.08 7.68
CA VAL A 243 5.66 6.91 8.56
C VAL A 243 6.35 5.76 7.85
N ALA A 244 5.90 5.39 6.63
CA ALA A 244 6.51 4.32 5.84
C ALA A 244 8.00 4.59 5.55
N ALA A 245 8.35 5.84 5.25
CA ALA A 245 9.75 6.22 5.00
C ALA A 245 10.65 5.98 6.22
N THR A 246 10.16 6.21 7.44
CA THR A 246 10.92 5.88 8.68
C THR A 246 11.16 4.39 8.86
N ARG A 247 10.40 3.55 8.16
CA ARG A 247 10.44 2.08 8.21
C ARG A 247 11.16 1.44 7.02
N GLY A 248 11.86 2.23 6.20
CA GLY A 248 12.53 1.75 5.00
C GLY A 248 11.58 1.34 3.87
N LEU A 249 10.37 1.88 3.87
CA LEU A 249 9.31 1.61 2.90
C LEU A 249 8.95 2.87 2.11
N ILE A 250 8.51 2.67 0.88
CA ILE A 250 7.86 3.69 0.06
C ILE A 250 6.39 3.27 -0.10
N LEU A 251 5.47 4.05 0.46
CA LEU A 251 4.04 3.91 0.16
C LEU A 251 3.75 4.59 -1.18
N VAL A 252 3.43 3.79 -2.17
CA VAL A 252 3.36 4.18 -3.58
C VAL A 252 1.99 4.71 -3.96
N ASP A 253 0.98 3.94 -3.64
CA ASP A 253 -0.44 4.25 -3.82
C ASP A 253 -1.28 3.44 -2.84
N THR A 254 -2.50 3.89 -2.64
CA THR A 254 -3.51 3.19 -1.84
C THR A 254 -4.91 3.61 -2.26
N LYS A 255 -5.91 2.92 -1.73
CA LYS A 255 -7.34 3.20 -1.89
C LYS A 255 -7.95 3.49 -0.53
N TYR A 256 -8.71 4.58 -0.42
CA TYR A 256 -9.53 4.89 0.75
C TYR A 256 -11.01 4.91 0.39
N GLU A 257 -11.84 4.57 1.36
CA GLU A 257 -13.29 4.65 1.28
C GLU A 257 -13.85 5.46 2.45
N PHE A 258 -14.90 6.22 2.18
CA PHE A 258 -15.57 7.04 3.18
C PHE A 258 -17.06 6.73 3.21
N GLY A 259 -17.66 6.99 4.36
CA GLY A 259 -19.08 6.88 4.56
C GLY A 259 -19.54 7.86 5.61
N ARG A 260 -20.83 8.12 5.65
CA ARG A 260 -21.48 9.00 6.63
C ARG A 260 -22.21 8.15 7.66
N ASP A 261 -21.90 8.36 8.95
CA ASP A 261 -22.64 7.70 10.02
C ASP A 261 -23.98 8.37 10.32
N ALA A 262 -24.74 7.78 11.26
CA ALA A 262 -26.07 8.28 11.64
C ALA A 262 -26.03 9.69 12.25
N ASP A 263 -24.89 10.10 12.81
CA ASP A 263 -24.69 11.44 13.38
C ASP A 263 -24.32 12.49 12.31
N GLY A 264 -24.22 12.08 11.04
CA GLY A 264 -23.83 12.94 9.92
C GLY A 264 -22.32 13.12 9.75
N THR A 265 -21.49 12.44 10.56
CA THR A 265 -20.05 12.52 10.50
C THR A 265 -19.49 11.67 9.35
N ILE A 266 -18.64 12.26 8.51
CA ILE A 266 -17.91 11.52 7.47
C ILE A 266 -16.74 10.80 8.14
N ARG A 267 -16.69 9.48 7.93
CA ARG A 267 -15.69 8.59 8.51
C ARG A 267 -14.92 7.85 7.44
N LEU A 268 -13.66 7.61 7.71
CA LEU A 268 -12.84 6.64 6.96
C LEU A 268 -13.32 5.23 7.33
N ILE A 269 -13.62 4.43 6.31
CA ILE A 269 -14.19 3.08 6.43
C ILE A 269 -13.32 2.08 5.66
N ASP A 270 -13.75 0.81 5.61
CA ASP A 270 -13.09 -0.30 4.94
C ASP A 270 -11.70 -0.60 5.57
N GLU A 271 -10.68 -0.78 4.78
CA GLU A 271 -9.29 -0.96 5.22
C GLU A 271 -8.39 0.16 4.72
N ILE A 272 -7.32 0.46 5.45
CA ILE A 272 -6.37 1.49 5.04
C ILE A 272 -4.94 1.00 5.08
N ASN A 273 -4.17 1.34 4.06
CA ASN A 273 -2.72 1.13 3.95
C ASN A 273 -2.26 -0.32 4.21
N THR A 274 -3.12 -1.31 3.93
CA THR A 274 -2.79 -2.72 4.07
C THR A 274 -1.98 -3.24 2.87
N PRO A 275 -1.33 -4.39 2.98
CA PRO A 275 -0.70 -5.06 1.83
C PRO A 275 -1.63 -5.34 0.64
N ASP A 276 -2.94 -5.39 0.85
CA ASP A 276 -3.93 -5.64 -0.20
C ASP A 276 -4.45 -4.36 -0.86
N SER A 277 -4.67 -3.30 -0.07
CA SER A 277 -5.18 -2.01 -0.57
C SER A 277 -4.09 -1.09 -1.10
N SER A 278 -2.80 -1.40 -0.85
CA SER A 278 -1.67 -0.49 -1.10
C SER A 278 -0.51 -1.20 -1.77
N ARG A 279 0.35 -0.42 -2.46
CA ARG A 279 1.67 -0.85 -2.90
C ARG A 279 2.75 -0.31 -1.99
N TYR A 280 3.66 -1.20 -1.60
CA TYR A 280 4.85 -0.85 -0.85
C TYR A 280 6.11 -1.31 -1.58
N TRP A 281 7.07 -0.40 -1.73
CA TRP A 281 8.40 -0.71 -2.25
C TRP A 281 9.44 -0.57 -1.14
N LEU A 282 10.54 -1.31 -1.27
CA LEU A 282 11.69 -1.14 -0.40
C LEU A 282 12.48 0.11 -0.81
N SER A 283 12.71 1.03 0.14
CA SER A 283 13.36 2.30 -0.15
C SER A 283 14.84 2.17 -0.50
N ASP A 284 15.53 1.19 0.10
CA ASP A 284 16.99 1.02 -0.03
C ASP A 284 17.44 0.70 -1.45
N SER A 285 16.62 -0.04 -2.20
CA SER A 285 16.94 -0.45 -3.57
C SER A 285 16.28 0.41 -4.65
N TYR A 286 15.30 1.25 -4.27
CA TYR A 286 14.47 1.96 -5.24
C TYR A 286 15.27 2.84 -6.20
N ALA A 287 16.14 3.72 -5.67
CA ALA A 287 16.87 4.69 -6.50
C ALA A 287 17.79 4.01 -7.54
N GLU A 288 18.49 2.93 -7.13
CA GLU A 288 19.36 2.18 -8.03
C GLU A 288 18.57 1.46 -9.12
N ARG A 289 17.47 0.78 -8.73
CA ARG A 289 16.63 0.01 -9.66
C ARG A 289 15.92 0.93 -10.65
N GLN A 290 15.36 2.02 -10.16
CA GLN A 290 14.68 3.02 -11.00
C GLN A 290 15.65 3.63 -12.02
N ALA A 291 16.89 3.98 -11.63
CA ALA A 291 17.91 4.49 -12.55
C ALA A 291 18.32 3.47 -13.64
N LYS A 292 18.19 2.17 -13.35
CA LYS A 292 18.45 1.07 -14.30
C LYS A 292 17.21 0.66 -15.12
N GLY A 293 16.06 1.31 -14.93
CA GLY A 293 14.80 0.94 -15.56
C GLY A 293 14.24 -0.41 -15.10
N MET A 294 14.64 -0.87 -13.90
CA MET A 294 14.17 -2.11 -13.28
C MET A 294 12.94 -1.86 -12.42
N GLU A 295 12.11 -2.88 -12.26
CA GLU A 295 10.98 -2.80 -11.30
C GLU A 295 11.51 -2.66 -9.87
N PRO A 296 10.88 -1.82 -9.02
CA PRO A 296 11.20 -1.74 -7.60
C PRO A 296 11.02 -3.09 -6.90
N ASP A 297 11.73 -3.29 -5.79
CA ASP A 297 11.50 -4.45 -4.94
C ASP A 297 10.18 -4.29 -4.19
N MET A 298 9.21 -5.13 -4.53
CA MET A 298 7.84 -5.14 -3.99
C MET A 298 7.68 -6.17 -2.88
N ILE A 299 6.84 -5.84 -1.89
CA ILE A 299 6.59 -6.70 -0.74
C ILE A 299 5.08 -7.01 -0.58
N ASP A 300 4.32 -6.79 -1.65
CA ASP A 300 2.87 -6.94 -1.73
C ASP A 300 2.44 -8.16 -2.58
N LYS A 301 1.13 -8.23 -2.88
CA LYS A 301 0.50 -9.32 -3.65
C LYS A 301 0.89 -9.41 -5.12
N GLU A 302 1.61 -8.44 -5.67
CA GLU A 302 2.01 -8.47 -7.10
C GLU A 302 2.83 -9.71 -7.43
N PHE A 303 3.58 -10.23 -6.46
CA PHE A 303 4.31 -11.48 -6.57
C PHE A 303 3.42 -12.67 -7.01
N LEU A 304 2.27 -12.85 -6.36
CA LEU A 304 1.31 -13.90 -6.71
C LEU A 304 0.62 -13.61 -8.05
N ARG A 305 0.26 -12.36 -8.31
CA ARG A 305 -0.36 -11.95 -9.58
C ARG A 305 0.52 -12.26 -10.78
N LEU A 306 1.82 -11.97 -10.69
CA LEU A 306 2.78 -12.28 -11.74
C LEU A 306 2.88 -13.78 -11.97
N TRP A 307 2.88 -14.60 -10.91
CA TRP A 307 2.92 -16.06 -11.03
C TRP A 307 1.73 -16.60 -11.83
N PHE A 308 0.51 -16.10 -11.59
CA PHE A 308 -0.67 -16.49 -12.36
C PHE A 308 -0.60 -15.99 -13.82
N ALA A 309 -0.24 -14.71 -14.01
CA ALA A 309 -0.16 -14.10 -15.35
C ALA A 309 0.87 -14.79 -16.27
N GLU A 310 1.90 -15.44 -15.71
CA GLU A 310 2.87 -16.23 -16.47
C GLU A 310 2.36 -17.62 -16.89
N ARG A 311 1.29 -18.14 -16.27
CA ARG A 311 0.83 -19.52 -16.40
C ARG A 311 -0.56 -19.68 -16.99
N CYS A 312 -1.36 -18.64 -16.97
CA CYS A 312 -2.73 -18.65 -17.47
C CYS A 312 -3.16 -17.24 -17.90
N ASP A 313 -4.30 -17.14 -18.57
CA ASP A 313 -5.04 -15.86 -18.71
C ASP A 313 -6.06 -15.77 -17.56
N PRO A 314 -5.74 -15.04 -16.45
CA PRO A 314 -6.60 -15.03 -15.27
C PRO A 314 -8.00 -14.44 -15.52
N TYR A 315 -8.19 -13.71 -16.62
CA TYR A 315 -9.49 -13.12 -16.99
C TYR A 315 -10.35 -14.04 -17.86
N LYS A 316 -9.72 -14.98 -18.63
CA LYS A 316 -10.42 -15.79 -19.64
C LYS A 316 -10.47 -17.26 -19.32
N ASP A 317 -9.41 -17.80 -18.68
CA ASP A 317 -9.34 -19.23 -18.41
C ASP A 317 -10.42 -19.63 -17.40
N GLU A 318 -11.20 -20.62 -17.72
CA GLU A 318 -12.30 -21.11 -16.87
C GLU A 318 -11.76 -21.64 -15.53
N VAL A 319 -10.67 -22.38 -15.57
CA VAL A 319 -10.00 -22.98 -14.40
C VAL A 319 -8.62 -22.37 -14.24
N LEU A 320 -8.35 -21.81 -13.06
CA LEU A 320 -7.02 -21.31 -12.72
C LEU A 320 -6.15 -22.43 -12.14
N PRO A 321 -4.83 -22.41 -12.39
CA PRO A 321 -3.91 -23.35 -11.75
C PRO A 321 -3.89 -23.15 -10.23
N GLU A 322 -3.70 -24.22 -9.48
CA GLU A 322 -3.54 -24.14 -8.03
C GLU A 322 -2.16 -23.55 -7.68
N ALA A 323 -2.14 -22.60 -6.75
CA ALA A 323 -0.90 -22.01 -6.26
C ALA A 323 -0.14 -23.03 -5.38
N PRO A 324 1.14 -23.32 -5.67
CA PRO A 324 1.92 -24.24 -4.85
C PRO A 324 2.04 -23.78 -3.38
N ALA A 325 2.06 -24.74 -2.46
CA ALA A 325 2.12 -24.47 -1.02
C ALA A 325 3.32 -23.59 -0.61
N ASP A 326 4.48 -23.76 -1.24
CA ASP A 326 5.66 -22.93 -0.98
C ASP A 326 5.52 -21.48 -1.45
N LEU A 327 4.75 -21.25 -2.55
CA LEU A 327 4.40 -19.92 -3.04
C LEU A 327 3.41 -19.22 -2.08
N VAL A 328 2.41 -19.97 -1.61
CA VAL A 328 1.42 -19.51 -0.62
C VAL A 328 2.10 -19.11 0.69
N ALA A 329 2.99 -19.96 1.21
CA ALA A 329 3.75 -19.69 2.43
C ALA A 329 4.73 -18.51 2.26
N GLU A 330 5.35 -18.37 1.10
CA GLU A 330 6.19 -17.20 0.78
C GLU A 330 5.38 -15.90 0.81
N LEU A 331 4.18 -15.86 0.23
CA LEU A 331 3.32 -14.68 0.26
C LEU A 331 2.87 -14.35 1.68
N SER A 332 2.47 -15.37 2.46
CA SER A 332 2.14 -15.20 3.88
C SER A 332 3.30 -14.57 4.66
N SER A 333 4.51 -15.12 4.49
CA SER A 333 5.73 -14.58 5.12
C SER A 333 5.99 -13.11 4.75
N ARG A 334 5.75 -12.72 3.51
CA ARG A 334 5.87 -11.32 3.06
C ARG A 334 4.84 -10.42 3.71
N TYR A 335 3.60 -10.86 3.86
CA TYR A 335 2.55 -10.11 4.53
C TYR A 335 2.87 -9.88 6.01
N VAL A 336 3.29 -10.92 6.72
CA VAL A 336 3.74 -10.81 8.12
C VAL A 336 4.94 -9.85 8.22
N LYS A 337 5.93 -9.99 7.34
CA LYS A 337 7.09 -9.08 7.31
C LYS A 337 6.69 -7.62 7.09
N LEU A 338 5.76 -7.37 6.17
CA LEU A 338 5.30 -6.00 5.89
C LEU A 338 4.56 -5.41 7.10
N TYR A 339 3.73 -6.20 7.79
CA TYR A 339 3.11 -5.80 9.06
C TYR A 339 4.17 -5.37 10.08
N GLU A 340 5.17 -6.21 10.32
CA GLU A 340 6.23 -5.91 11.29
C GLU A 340 7.08 -4.70 10.89
N MET A 341 7.32 -4.50 9.60
CA MET A 341 8.00 -3.29 9.10
C MET A 341 7.18 -2.03 9.33
N ILE A 342 5.88 -2.06 8.98
CA ILE A 342 4.98 -0.92 9.12
C ILE A 342 4.80 -0.54 10.59
N THR A 343 4.42 -1.52 11.42
CA THR A 343 4.01 -1.27 12.80
C THR A 343 5.21 -1.15 13.75
N GLY A 344 6.30 -1.86 13.46
CA GLY A 344 7.43 -2.06 14.37
C GLY A 344 7.13 -3.08 15.47
N GLU A 345 5.99 -3.78 15.39
CA GLU A 345 5.54 -4.80 16.33
C GLU A 345 5.79 -6.19 15.76
N THR A 346 6.08 -7.17 16.62
CA THR A 346 6.16 -8.59 16.20
C THR A 346 4.75 -9.10 15.94
N PHE A 347 4.56 -9.79 14.81
CA PHE A 347 3.26 -10.41 14.51
C PHE A 347 3.05 -11.64 15.39
N GLU A 348 1.99 -11.57 16.20
CA GLU A 348 1.55 -12.69 17.02
C GLU A 348 0.65 -13.61 16.16
N VAL A 349 1.14 -14.84 15.93
CA VAL A 349 0.35 -15.85 15.20
C VAL A 349 -0.93 -16.13 15.99
N PRO A 350 -2.12 -15.96 15.38
CA PRO A 350 -3.38 -16.24 16.07
C PRO A 350 -3.38 -17.67 16.64
N ALA A 351 -3.85 -17.83 17.86
CA ALA A 351 -3.93 -19.15 18.48
C ALA A 351 -4.69 -20.12 17.55
N SER A 352 -4.07 -21.25 17.24
CA SER A 352 -4.75 -22.32 16.52
C SER A 352 -5.85 -22.88 17.39
N SER A 353 -7.09 -22.40 17.18
CA SER A 353 -8.26 -23.03 17.77
C SER A 353 -8.80 -24.08 16.80
N THR A 354 -9.32 -25.16 17.31
CA THR A 354 -10.00 -26.18 16.52
C THR A 354 -11.24 -25.64 15.81
N ASP A 355 -11.80 -24.52 16.26
CA ASP A 355 -12.90 -23.80 15.62
C ASP A 355 -12.64 -22.28 15.65
N VAL A 356 -12.23 -21.74 14.52
CA VAL A 356 -11.99 -20.31 14.32
C VAL A 356 -13.26 -19.48 14.55
N ASN A 357 -14.42 -20.00 14.16
CA ASN A 357 -15.71 -19.33 14.38
C ASN A 357 -16.06 -19.24 15.86
N GLU A 358 -15.76 -20.27 16.63
CA GLU A 358 -15.95 -20.24 18.08
C GLU A 358 -15.04 -19.20 18.74
N ARG A 359 -13.76 -19.11 18.33
CA ARG A 359 -12.82 -18.07 18.79
C ARG A 359 -13.39 -16.68 18.55
N MET A 360 -13.84 -16.40 17.32
CA MET A 360 -14.39 -15.09 16.94
C MET A 360 -15.70 -14.78 17.67
N ARG A 361 -16.62 -15.75 17.78
CA ARG A 361 -17.87 -15.59 18.57
C ARG A 361 -17.58 -15.29 20.04
N ASN A 362 -16.63 -15.99 20.65
CA ASN A 362 -16.25 -15.76 22.04
C ASN A 362 -15.65 -14.37 22.25
N ALA A 363 -14.81 -13.90 21.33
CA ALA A 363 -14.23 -12.55 21.37
C ALA A 363 -15.29 -11.44 21.25
N LEU A 364 -16.38 -11.68 20.52
CA LEU A 364 -17.48 -10.71 20.34
C LEU A 364 -18.41 -10.58 21.54
N LYS A 365 -18.52 -11.59 22.44
CA LYS A 365 -19.45 -11.59 23.58
C LYS A 365 -19.33 -10.41 24.55
N GLY A 366 -18.20 -9.71 24.56
CA GLY A 366 -17.95 -8.54 25.42
C GLY A 366 -18.11 -7.20 24.70
N VAL A 367 -18.45 -7.20 23.41
CA VAL A 367 -18.43 -6.00 22.54
C VAL A 367 -19.79 -5.74 21.88
N LEU A 368 -20.55 -6.78 21.58
CA LEU A 368 -21.92 -6.71 21.02
C LEU A 368 -22.97 -6.71 22.11
#